data_e69ca2901beaad522cae54464aac7f87
#
_entry.id   e69ca2901beaad522cae54464aac7f87
#
_cell.length_a   1.000
_cell.length_b   1.000
_cell.length_c   1.000
_cell.angle_alpha   90.00
_cell.angle_beta   90.00
_cell.angle_gamma   90.00
#
_symmetry.space_group_name_H-M   'P 1'
#
loop_
_entity.id
_entity.type
_entity.pdbx_description
1 polymer ?
#
loop_
_entity_poly.entity_id
_entity_poly.type
_entity_poly.pdbx_seq_one_letter_code
_entity_poly.pdbx_strand_id
1 'polypeptide(L)'
;MLITNIKELVGVLEDGSLMKAGAAMSEVNRIPNAFLYIKGGKIADYGTMDSPECQQYLQKERKIIDAKGGIVMPTFCDSHTHIVYANSREMEFVDKIKGLSYEEIAKRGGGILNSAKATAAATEDELYESAMLRLNEIMRMGTGAVEIKSGYGLSTESELKMLRVIKRLKENSPLTIKANFLGAHGIPMEYRGRQEEYVDVVINEMMPLVATENLADFVDVFCDKGFFTVEDTERILMAGIKYGMRPKIHANEMAVSGGVQVGVKYGAISVDHLEQMGMEEIEALKGSETMPTVLPGCAFFLNLPLSPVRDMINAGLPVAMASDFNPGTSPSGNMQFIMSAACIRYKMTPEEAFNATTLNTAYAMDVSHELGSITKGKIANVIITKPMNGLEFMPYYYGANKVEKVIINGKLTIDN
;
A
#
# COMPACT_ATOMS: atom_id res chain seq x y z
N MET A 1 8.09 -26.01 -8.54
CA MET A 1 7.56 -26.17 -7.16
C MET A 1 6.06 -26.39 -7.27
N LEU A 2 5.54 -27.40 -6.58
CA LEU A 2 4.12 -27.71 -6.55
C LEU A 2 3.57 -27.49 -5.13
N ILE A 3 2.47 -26.77 -5.00
CA ILE A 3 1.71 -26.61 -3.75
C ILE A 3 0.49 -27.52 -3.87
N THR A 4 0.28 -28.39 -2.89
CA THR A 4 -0.77 -29.42 -2.87
C THR A 4 -1.68 -29.29 -1.65
N ASN A 5 -2.78 -30.04 -1.63
CA ASN A 5 -3.72 -30.08 -0.52
C ASN A 5 -4.22 -28.68 -0.10
N ILE A 6 -4.42 -27.84 -1.10
CA ILE A 6 -4.98 -26.50 -0.94
C ILE A 6 -6.49 -26.66 -0.74
N LYS A 7 -7.04 -26.17 0.38
CA LYS A 7 -8.48 -26.22 0.62
C LYS A 7 -9.23 -25.38 -0.40
N GLU A 8 -8.80 -24.15 -0.59
CA GLU A 8 -9.31 -23.23 -1.60
C GLU A 8 -8.14 -22.42 -2.18
N LEU A 9 -8.02 -22.37 -3.49
CA LEU A 9 -7.18 -21.43 -4.21
C LEU A 9 -8.02 -20.20 -4.54
N VAL A 10 -7.74 -19.08 -3.90
CA VAL A 10 -8.56 -17.87 -3.91
C VAL A 10 -7.93 -16.78 -4.76
N GLY A 11 -8.74 -16.03 -5.49
CA GLY A 11 -8.31 -14.90 -6.31
C GLY A 11 -7.81 -15.32 -7.70
N VAL A 12 -8.34 -16.41 -8.23
CA VAL A 12 -8.10 -16.84 -9.63
C VAL A 12 -8.72 -15.84 -10.58
N LEU A 13 -7.93 -15.34 -11.53
CA LEU A 13 -8.34 -14.32 -12.49
C LEU A 13 -7.85 -14.66 -13.88
N GLU A 14 -8.78 -14.86 -14.82
CA GLU A 14 -8.48 -15.30 -16.19
C GLU A 14 -8.93 -14.29 -17.27
N ASP A 15 -9.71 -13.27 -16.87
CA ASP A 15 -10.29 -12.27 -17.78
C ASP A 15 -9.33 -11.13 -18.16
N GLY A 16 -8.11 -11.11 -17.60
CA GLY A 16 -7.12 -10.07 -17.85
C GLY A 16 -7.38 -8.74 -17.14
N SER A 17 -8.39 -8.66 -16.28
CA SER A 17 -8.69 -7.44 -15.53
C SER A 17 -7.50 -7.03 -14.64
N LEU A 18 -7.21 -5.73 -14.59
CA LEU A 18 -6.14 -5.18 -13.77
C LEU A 18 -6.65 -4.62 -12.44
N MET A 19 -7.96 -4.44 -12.31
CA MET A 19 -8.65 -4.02 -11.08
C MET A 19 -10.10 -4.52 -11.10
N LYS A 20 -10.76 -4.49 -9.94
CA LYS A 20 -12.21 -4.73 -9.80
C LYS A 20 -12.91 -3.46 -9.35
N ALA A 21 -14.08 -3.17 -9.92
CA ALA A 21 -14.84 -1.94 -9.66
C ALA A 21 -16.33 -2.22 -9.49
N GLY A 22 -17.03 -1.40 -8.71
CA GLY A 22 -18.46 -1.52 -8.48
C GLY A 22 -18.86 -2.91 -8.00
N ALA A 23 -19.88 -3.49 -8.59
CA ALA A 23 -20.37 -4.82 -8.24
C ALA A 23 -19.31 -5.93 -8.40
N ALA A 24 -18.38 -5.80 -9.36
CA ALA A 24 -17.31 -6.75 -9.55
C ALA A 24 -16.30 -6.81 -8.37
N MET A 25 -16.31 -5.83 -7.47
CA MET A 25 -15.52 -5.88 -6.23
C MET A 25 -15.86 -7.12 -5.38
N SER A 26 -17.10 -7.62 -5.44
CA SER A 26 -17.53 -8.82 -4.70
C SER A 26 -17.25 -10.15 -5.42
N GLU A 27 -16.68 -10.11 -6.63
CA GLU A 27 -16.38 -11.31 -7.41
C GLU A 27 -14.98 -11.82 -7.10
N VAL A 28 -14.89 -13.01 -6.49
CA VAL A 28 -13.63 -13.71 -6.20
C VAL A 28 -13.77 -15.17 -6.62
N ASN A 29 -13.10 -15.55 -7.70
CA ASN A 29 -13.08 -16.95 -8.13
C ASN A 29 -12.23 -17.78 -7.19
N ARG A 30 -12.74 -18.98 -6.86
CA ARG A 30 -12.12 -19.94 -5.93
C ARG A 30 -12.15 -21.34 -6.56
N ILE A 31 -11.05 -22.08 -6.40
CA ILE A 31 -10.97 -23.50 -6.80
C ILE A 31 -10.82 -24.33 -5.53
N PRO A 32 -11.80 -25.18 -5.18
CA PRO A 32 -11.71 -26.06 -4.03
C PRO A 32 -10.78 -27.26 -4.32
N ASN A 33 -10.21 -27.85 -3.27
CA ASN A 33 -9.32 -29.01 -3.36
C ASN A 33 -8.26 -28.83 -4.46
N ALA A 34 -7.48 -27.74 -4.36
CA ALA A 34 -6.65 -27.26 -5.45
C ALA A 34 -5.18 -27.61 -5.33
N PHE A 35 -4.48 -27.49 -6.46
CA PHE A 35 -3.02 -27.37 -6.53
C PHE A 35 -2.63 -26.05 -7.19
N LEU A 36 -1.41 -25.61 -6.93
CA LEU A 36 -0.76 -24.50 -7.63
C LEU A 36 0.65 -24.91 -8.06
N TYR A 37 0.93 -24.80 -9.36
CA TYR A 37 2.24 -25.12 -9.93
C TYR A 37 3.01 -23.84 -10.27
N ILE A 38 4.23 -23.73 -9.73
CA ILE A 38 5.11 -22.59 -9.92
C ILE A 38 6.37 -23.03 -10.67
N LYS A 39 6.70 -22.32 -11.76
CA LYS A 39 7.88 -22.58 -12.57
C LYS A 39 8.56 -21.26 -12.95
N GLY A 40 9.87 -21.18 -12.76
CA GLY A 40 10.64 -19.97 -13.10
C GLY A 40 10.21 -18.71 -12.33
N GLY A 41 9.72 -18.85 -11.10
CA GLY A 41 9.23 -17.73 -10.30
C GLY A 41 7.81 -17.26 -10.63
N LYS A 42 7.16 -17.90 -11.62
CA LYS A 42 5.82 -17.52 -12.10
C LYS A 42 4.80 -18.62 -11.84
N ILE A 43 3.54 -18.22 -11.74
CA ILE A 43 2.39 -19.14 -11.73
C ILE A 43 2.32 -19.78 -13.11
N ALA A 44 2.59 -21.08 -13.17
CA ALA A 44 2.61 -21.82 -14.42
C ALA A 44 1.28 -22.53 -14.68
N ASP A 45 0.68 -23.11 -13.63
CA ASP A 45 -0.59 -23.82 -13.73
C ASP A 45 -1.30 -23.93 -12.37
N TYR A 46 -2.59 -24.22 -12.40
CA TYR A 46 -3.43 -24.51 -11.24
C TYR A 46 -4.67 -25.28 -11.65
N GLY A 47 -5.30 -25.92 -10.70
CA GLY A 47 -6.53 -26.70 -10.90
C GLY A 47 -6.87 -27.52 -9.66
N THR A 48 -7.70 -28.55 -9.85
CA THR A 48 -8.09 -29.45 -8.75
C THR A 48 -7.06 -30.58 -8.57
N MET A 49 -6.92 -31.08 -7.34
CA MET A 49 -5.97 -32.14 -6.99
C MET A 49 -6.17 -33.46 -7.75
N ASP A 50 -7.40 -33.74 -8.18
CA ASP A 50 -7.78 -34.96 -8.91
C ASP A 50 -7.57 -34.84 -10.44
N SER A 51 -7.15 -33.68 -10.92
CA SER A 51 -6.89 -33.44 -12.36
C SER A 51 -5.68 -34.26 -12.87
N PRO A 52 -5.69 -34.67 -14.15
CA PRO A 52 -4.54 -35.32 -14.77
C PRO A 52 -3.25 -34.51 -14.71
N GLU A 53 -3.35 -33.21 -14.82
CA GLU A 53 -2.22 -32.27 -14.75
C GLU A 53 -1.53 -32.34 -13.38
N CYS A 54 -2.31 -32.34 -12.30
CA CYS A 54 -1.78 -32.48 -10.96
C CYS A 54 -0.99 -33.78 -10.78
N GLN A 55 -1.55 -34.90 -11.27
CA GLN A 55 -0.90 -36.20 -11.19
C GLN A 55 0.44 -36.23 -11.97
N GLN A 56 0.52 -35.55 -13.10
CA GLN A 56 1.76 -35.41 -13.86
C GLN A 56 2.80 -34.59 -13.10
N TYR A 57 2.38 -33.49 -12.44
CA TYR A 57 3.30 -32.67 -11.64
C TYR A 57 3.80 -33.41 -10.41
N LEU A 58 2.96 -34.17 -9.72
CA LEU A 58 3.36 -35.00 -8.57
C LEU A 58 4.44 -36.02 -8.93
N GLN A 59 4.44 -36.55 -10.14
CA GLN A 59 5.47 -37.50 -10.61
C GLN A 59 6.80 -36.82 -10.97
N LYS A 60 6.78 -35.56 -11.39
CA LYS A 60 7.95 -34.86 -11.97
C LYS A 60 8.63 -33.89 -10.98
N GLU A 61 7.84 -33.27 -10.10
CA GLU A 61 8.34 -32.24 -9.20
C GLU A 61 8.92 -32.81 -7.91
N ARG A 62 10.12 -32.33 -7.57
CA ARG A 62 10.81 -32.74 -6.33
C ARG A 62 10.52 -31.78 -5.17
N LYS A 63 10.18 -30.52 -5.49
CA LYS A 63 9.87 -29.49 -4.50
C LYS A 63 8.35 -29.39 -4.36
N ILE A 64 7.82 -30.08 -3.39
CA ILE A 64 6.39 -30.09 -3.05
C ILE A 64 6.19 -29.42 -1.69
N ILE A 65 5.24 -28.50 -1.59
CA ILE A 65 4.78 -27.89 -0.34
C ILE A 65 3.34 -28.35 -0.12
N ASP A 66 3.10 -29.01 1.00
CA ASP A 66 1.78 -29.39 1.45
C ASP A 66 1.13 -28.20 2.18
N ALA A 67 0.03 -27.68 1.64
CA ALA A 67 -0.75 -26.61 2.27
C ALA A 67 -1.58 -27.10 3.47
N LYS A 68 -1.65 -28.41 3.73
CA LYS A 68 -2.32 -29.03 4.89
C LYS A 68 -3.76 -28.54 5.11
N GLY A 69 -4.48 -28.27 4.02
CA GLY A 69 -5.83 -27.72 4.09
C GLY A 69 -5.90 -26.21 4.36
N GLY A 70 -4.79 -25.50 4.26
CA GLY A 70 -4.77 -24.04 4.24
C GLY A 70 -5.34 -23.49 2.94
N ILE A 71 -5.70 -22.22 2.96
CA ILE A 71 -6.07 -21.44 1.75
C ILE A 71 -4.79 -20.92 1.11
N VAL A 72 -4.75 -20.90 -0.22
CA VAL A 72 -3.71 -20.21 -0.98
C VAL A 72 -4.33 -19.02 -1.72
N MET A 73 -3.71 -17.86 -1.60
CA MET A 73 -4.16 -16.61 -2.19
C MET A 73 -2.96 -15.75 -2.59
N PRO A 74 -3.13 -14.71 -3.44
CA PRO A 74 -2.08 -13.72 -3.69
C PRO A 74 -1.60 -13.10 -2.37
N THR A 75 -0.34 -12.68 -2.30
CA THR A 75 0.13 -11.82 -1.21
C THR A 75 -0.62 -10.50 -1.22
N PHE A 76 -0.73 -9.86 -0.08
CA PHE A 76 -1.17 -8.47 -0.01
C PHE A 76 -0.21 -7.56 -0.77
N CYS A 77 -0.77 -6.52 -1.36
CA CYS A 77 -0.03 -5.36 -1.83
C CYS A 77 -0.40 -4.17 -0.93
N ASP A 78 0.58 -3.40 -0.49
CA ASP A 78 0.35 -2.25 0.37
C ASP A 78 0.80 -0.97 -0.34
N SER A 79 -0.16 -0.26 -0.91
CA SER A 79 0.08 0.85 -1.84
C SER A 79 0.34 2.20 -1.17
N HIS A 80 0.43 2.25 0.16
CA HIS A 80 0.66 3.49 0.89
C HIS A 80 1.35 3.22 2.23
N THR A 81 2.65 3.47 2.29
CA THR A 81 3.42 3.37 3.55
C THR A 81 4.52 4.42 3.64
N HIS A 82 4.95 4.72 4.87
CA HIS A 82 6.07 5.58 5.22
C HIS A 82 7.05 4.80 6.11
N ILE A 83 7.44 3.61 5.70
CA ILE A 83 8.24 2.67 6.50
C ILE A 83 9.62 3.22 6.87
N VAL A 84 10.19 4.11 6.03
CA VAL A 84 11.49 4.74 6.32
C VAL A 84 11.29 5.92 7.26
N TYR A 85 11.54 5.71 8.54
CA TYR A 85 11.54 6.73 9.58
C TYR A 85 12.51 6.34 10.71
N ALA A 86 13.09 7.36 11.38
CA ALA A 86 14.08 7.15 12.42
C ALA A 86 13.47 6.69 13.75
N ASN A 87 12.47 7.41 14.25
CA ASN A 87 11.90 7.20 15.58
C ASN A 87 10.38 6.98 15.54
N SER A 88 9.89 6.13 16.41
CA SER A 88 8.46 6.02 16.73
C SER A 88 7.95 7.29 17.47
N ARG A 89 6.64 7.44 17.51
CA ARG A 89 5.97 8.62 18.10
C ARG A 89 4.99 8.23 19.21
N GLU A 90 5.31 7.20 19.98
CA GLU A 90 4.47 6.68 21.07
C GLU A 90 4.21 7.71 22.18
N MET A 91 5.10 8.67 22.40
CA MET A 91 4.86 9.74 23.38
C MET A 91 3.79 10.72 22.89
N GLU A 92 3.72 10.99 21.59
CA GLU A 92 2.63 11.78 21.00
C GLU A 92 1.29 11.03 21.08
N PHE A 93 1.31 9.72 20.95
CA PHE A 93 0.12 8.88 21.18
C PHE A 93 -0.39 9.02 22.62
N VAL A 94 0.50 9.01 23.62
CA VAL A 94 0.13 9.25 25.03
C VAL A 94 -0.46 10.65 25.21
N ASP A 95 0.11 11.66 24.57
CA ASP A 95 -0.39 13.04 24.64
C ASP A 95 -1.79 13.17 24.02
N LYS A 96 -2.05 12.50 22.88
CA LYS A 96 -3.40 12.41 22.26
C LYS A 96 -4.42 11.77 23.21
N ILE A 97 -4.06 10.67 23.87
CA ILE A 97 -4.94 10.00 24.85
C ILE A 97 -5.28 10.95 26.02
N LYS A 98 -4.35 11.79 26.42
CA LYS A 98 -4.55 12.82 27.45
C LYS A 98 -5.38 14.02 26.98
N GLY A 99 -5.79 14.03 25.70
CA GLY A 99 -6.66 15.06 25.13
C GLY A 99 -5.93 16.29 24.59
N LEU A 100 -4.61 16.23 24.40
CA LEU A 100 -3.89 17.32 23.75
C LEU A 100 -4.30 17.39 22.26
N SER A 101 -4.55 18.62 21.82
CA SER A 101 -4.83 18.90 20.41
C SER A 101 -3.56 18.70 19.54
N TYR A 102 -3.77 18.52 18.24
CA TYR A 102 -2.68 18.46 17.25
C TYR A 102 -1.78 19.70 17.34
N GLU A 103 -2.36 20.89 17.53
CA GLU A 103 -1.61 22.14 17.65
C GLU A 103 -0.72 22.16 18.92
N GLU A 104 -1.23 21.65 20.05
CA GLU A 104 -0.46 21.56 21.29
C GLU A 104 0.70 20.57 21.17
N ILE A 105 0.47 19.43 20.50
CA ILE A 105 1.52 18.45 20.21
C ILE A 105 2.57 19.06 19.27
N ALA A 106 2.15 19.74 18.21
CA ALA A 106 3.06 20.42 17.28
C ALA A 106 3.89 21.53 17.96
N LYS A 107 3.28 22.31 18.88
CA LYS A 107 4.00 23.32 19.67
C LYS A 107 5.08 22.72 20.57
N ARG A 108 4.92 21.47 21.01
CA ARG A 108 5.90 20.70 21.76
C ARG A 108 6.99 20.06 20.91
N GLY A 109 6.95 20.32 19.59
CA GLY A 109 7.90 19.78 18.62
C GLY A 109 7.52 18.40 18.08
N GLY A 110 6.26 17.99 18.18
CA GLY A 110 5.72 16.77 17.61
C GLY A 110 5.33 16.90 16.13
N GLY A 111 4.74 15.84 15.59
CA GLY A 111 4.25 15.81 14.21
C GLY A 111 5.32 15.45 13.16
N ILE A 112 5.04 15.78 11.91
CA ILE A 112 5.93 15.52 10.76
C ILE A 112 7.31 16.18 10.99
N LEU A 113 7.35 17.39 11.56
CA LEU A 113 8.60 18.12 11.83
C LEU A 113 9.50 17.39 12.81
N ASN A 114 8.94 16.69 13.81
CA ASN A 114 9.70 15.85 14.72
C ASN A 114 10.35 14.67 13.99
N SER A 115 9.58 14.00 13.15
CA SER A 115 10.09 12.92 12.30
C SER A 115 11.18 13.42 11.35
N ALA A 116 11.01 14.61 10.75
CA ALA A 116 12.01 15.20 9.87
C ALA A 116 13.33 15.50 10.59
N LYS A 117 13.25 16.06 11.79
CA LYS A 117 14.44 16.31 12.63
C LYS A 117 15.17 15.01 12.97
N ALA A 118 14.44 13.97 13.35
CA ALA A 118 15.02 12.66 13.65
C ALA A 118 15.65 12.03 12.41
N THR A 119 14.99 12.11 11.26
CA THR A 119 15.49 11.60 9.97
C THR A 119 16.77 12.35 9.54
N ALA A 120 16.82 13.67 9.72
CA ALA A 120 18.01 14.45 9.40
C ALA A 120 19.22 14.02 10.24
N ALA A 121 19.01 13.69 11.52
CA ALA A 121 20.05 13.26 12.44
C ALA A 121 20.52 11.81 12.23
N ALA A 122 19.65 10.94 11.68
CA ALA A 122 19.95 9.53 11.46
C ALA A 122 20.83 9.32 10.22
N THR A 123 21.70 8.31 10.27
CA THR A 123 22.47 7.84 9.14
C THR A 123 21.62 7.01 8.18
N GLU A 124 22.08 6.81 6.94
CA GLU A 124 21.43 5.91 5.98
C GLU A 124 21.38 4.46 6.51
N ASP A 125 22.40 4.00 7.21
CA ASP A 125 22.46 2.65 7.77
C ASP A 125 21.41 2.47 8.88
N GLU A 126 21.29 3.40 9.80
CA GLU A 126 20.26 3.36 10.86
C GLU A 126 18.84 3.35 10.28
N LEU A 127 18.56 4.18 9.29
CA LEU A 127 17.27 4.19 8.58
C LEU A 127 17.02 2.88 7.85
N TYR A 128 18.02 2.35 7.16
CA TYR A 128 17.94 1.09 6.42
C TYR A 128 17.67 -0.11 7.35
N GLU A 129 18.44 -0.26 8.42
CA GLU A 129 18.29 -1.38 9.36
C GLU A 129 16.91 -1.35 10.03
N SER A 130 16.50 -0.18 10.49
CA SER A 130 15.18 0.03 11.10
C SER A 130 14.03 -0.26 10.13
N ALA A 131 14.12 0.20 8.88
CA ALA A 131 13.12 -0.07 7.85
C ALA A 131 13.10 -1.55 7.43
N MET A 132 14.25 -2.23 7.36
CA MET A 132 14.33 -3.65 7.05
C MET A 132 13.63 -4.52 8.10
N LEU A 133 13.70 -4.15 9.39
CA LEU A 133 12.95 -4.84 10.45
C LEU A 133 11.45 -4.75 10.20
N ARG A 134 10.93 -3.57 9.83
CA ARG A 134 9.52 -3.35 9.50
C ARG A 134 9.10 -4.11 8.24
N LEU A 135 9.94 -4.14 7.20
CA LEU A 135 9.69 -4.95 6.01
C LEU A 135 9.58 -6.44 6.33
N ASN A 136 10.48 -6.96 7.18
CA ASN A 136 10.41 -8.36 7.63
C ASN A 136 9.13 -8.64 8.44
N GLU A 137 8.67 -7.69 9.24
CA GLU A 137 7.42 -7.81 9.98
C GLU A 137 6.21 -7.94 9.05
N ILE A 138 6.05 -7.00 8.09
CA ILE A 138 4.90 -7.04 7.16
C ILE A 138 4.95 -8.25 6.24
N MET A 139 6.14 -8.70 5.83
CA MET A 139 6.34 -9.90 5.02
C MET A 139 5.84 -11.14 5.75
N ARG A 140 6.13 -11.29 7.06
CA ARG A 140 5.60 -12.37 7.90
C ARG A 140 4.08 -12.35 8.02
N MET A 141 3.47 -11.19 7.85
CA MET A 141 2.01 -11.02 7.85
C MET A 141 1.37 -11.15 6.46
N GLY A 142 2.18 -11.44 5.42
CA GLY A 142 1.70 -11.78 4.09
C GLY A 142 1.79 -10.68 3.04
N THR A 143 2.43 -9.55 3.32
CA THR A 143 2.68 -8.52 2.32
C THR A 143 3.80 -8.97 1.38
N GLY A 144 3.56 -8.93 0.06
CA GLY A 144 4.52 -9.32 -0.98
C GLY A 144 4.96 -8.16 -1.88
N ALA A 145 4.23 -7.05 -1.81
CA ALA A 145 4.57 -5.81 -2.51
C ALA A 145 4.23 -4.60 -1.63
N VAL A 146 5.06 -3.57 -1.64
CA VAL A 146 4.89 -2.38 -0.82
C VAL A 146 5.35 -1.12 -1.55
N GLU A 147 4.58 -0.05 -1.44
CA GLU A 147 5.02 1.29 -1.80
C GLU A 147 5.58 1.98 -0.56
N ILE A 148 6.76 2.58 -0.71
CA ILE A 148 7.43 3.32 0.37
C ILE A 148 7.60 4.77 -0.08
N LYS A 149 7.04 5.69 0.70
CA LYS A 149 7.14 7.13 0.48
C LYS A 149 8.33 7.72 1.25
N SER A 150 8.96 8.73 0.70
CA SER A 150 9.78 9.69 1.44
C SER A 150 8.88 10.63 2.27
N GLY A 151 9.27 11.87 2.50
CA GLY A 151 8.40 12.89 3.11
C GLY A 151 8.66 13.17 4.58
N TYR A 152 9.59 12.47 5.21
CA TYR A 152 10.13 12.84 6.52
C TYR A 152 11.55 13.43 6.42
N GLY A 153 11.95 13.88 5.24
CA GLY A 153 13.20 14.59 5.05
C GLY A 153 13.03 16.10 5.12
N LEU A 154 12.08 16.64 4.38
CA LEU A 154 11.73 18.06 4.25
C LEU A 154 12.90 18.97 3.85
N SER A 155 13.99 18.41 3.39
CA SER A 155 15.14 19.10 2.81
C SER A 155 15.72 18.25 1.70
N THR A 156 16.43 18.86 0.75
CA THR A 156 17.02 18.14 -0.38
C THR A 156 17.90 16.99 0.07
N GLU A 157 18.80 17.21 1.01
CA GLU A 157 19.69 16.17 1.53
C GLU A 157 18.94 15.01 2.18
N SER A 158 17.96 15.31 3.04
CA SER A 158 17.25 14.29 3.81
C SER A 158 16.23 13.53 2.97
N GLU A 159 15.56 14.17 2.00
CA GLU A 159 14.66 13.47 1.07
C GLU A 159 15.43 12.50 0.17
N LEU A 160 16.57 12.93 -0.38
CA LEU A 160 17.46 12.06 -1.15
C LEU A 160 17.99 10.90 -0.33
N LYS A 161 18.38 11.17 0.94
CA LYS A 161 18.81 10.12 1.89
C LYS A 161 17.72 9.06 2.05
N MET A 162 16.47 9.46 2.31
CA MET A 162 15.35 8.53 2.43
C MET A 162 15.14 7.70 1.16
N LEU A 163 15.16 8.34 0.00
CA LEU A 163 14.96 7.66 -1.28
C LEU A 163 16.11 6.69 -1.62
N ARG A 164 17.36 7.04 -1.26
CA ARG A 164 18.50 6.12 -1.39
C ARG A 164 18.36 4.90 -0.47
N VAL A 165 17.85 5.11 0.75
CA VAL A 165 17.50 4.00 1.65
C VAL A 165 16.41 3.11 1.02
N ILE A 166 15.36 3.68 0.43
CA ILE A 166 14.33 2.91 -0.27
C ILE A 166 14.92 2.11 -1.44
N LYS A 167 15.80 2.71 -2.23
CA LYS A 167 16.52 2.01 -3.30
C LYS A 167 17.33 0.83 -2.77
N ARG A 168 18.07 1.02 -1.68
CA ARG A 168 18.83 -0.04 -1.02
C ARG A 168 17.92 -1.16 -0.47
N LEU A 169 16.76 -0.83 0.07
CA LEU A 169 15.74 -1.81 0.49
C LEU A 169 15.22 -2.62 -0.71
N LYS A 170 14.94 -1.97 -1.84
CA LYS A 170 14.51 -2.61 -3.09
C LYS A 170 15.53 -3.60 -3.63
N GLU A 171 16.81 -3.31 -3.49
CA GLU A 171 17.92 -4.17 -3.94
C GLU A 171 18.17 -5.38 -3.01
N ASN A 172 17.85 -5.26 -1.72
CA ASN A 172 18.19 -6.27 -0.71
C ASN A 172 17.00 -7.01 -0.09
N SER A 173 15.78 -6.65 -0.45
CA SER A 173 14.55 -7.34 0.00
C SER A 173 13.97 -8.19 -1.14
N PRO A 174 13.33 -9.34 -0.84
CA PRO A 174 12.60 -10.10 -1.84
C PRO A 174 11.28 -9.44 -2.27
N LEU A 175 10.79 -8.44 -1.52
CA LEU A 175 9.55 -7.71 -1.81
C LEU A 175 9.63 -6.93 -3.11
N THR A 176 8.50 -6.82 -3.81
CA THR A 176 8.36 -5.80 -4.85
C THR A 176 8.16 -4.45 -4.17
N ILE A 177 9.14 -3.54 -4.33
CA ILE A 177 9.10 -2.20 -3.72
C ILE A 177 8.96 -1.14 -4.80
N LYS A 178 7.99 -0.25 -4.62
CA LYS A 178 7.83 0.99 -5.38
C LYS A 178 8.22 2.18 -4.51
N ALA A 179 8.98 3.10 -5.08
CA ALA A 179 9.45 4.30 -4.38
C ALA A 179 8.59 5.51 -4.76
N ASN A 180 8.19 6.30 -3.76
CA ASN A 180 7.37 7.48 -3.95
C ASN A 180 8.08 8.72 -3.37
N PHE A 181 8.30 9.73 -4.22
CA PHE A 181 8.87 11.00 -3.80
C PHE A 181 7.75 11.92 -3.26
N LEU A 182 7.77 12.14 -1.95
CA LEU A 182 6.84 12.99 -1.22
C LEU A 182 7.55 14.18 -0.56
N GLY A 183 8.35 14.94 -1.31
CA GLY A 183 9.01 16.15 -0.78
C GLY A 183 8.01 17.20 -0.28
N ALA A 184 6.79 17.17 -0.80
CA ALA A 184 5.68 18.03 -0.40
C ALA A 184 4.75 17.35 0.63
N HIS A 185 5.29 16.84 1.73
CA HIS A 185 4.54 16.24 2.84
C HIS A 185 4.26 17.24 3.97
N GLY A 186 5.10 18.23 4.13
CA GLY A 186 4.95 19.30 5.10
C GLY A 186 5.85 20.47 4.76
N ILE A 187 5.61 21.61 5.42
CA ILE A 187 6.42 22.81 5.20
C ILE A 187 7.45 22.90 6.33
N PRO A 188 8.75 22.83 6.02
CA PRO A 188 9.78 22.96 7.06
C PRO A 188 9.76 24.34 7.71
N MET A 189 10.24 24.40 8.96
CA MET A 189 10.14 25.62 9.79
C MET A 189 10.79 26.85 9.15
N GLU A 190 11.88 26.66 8.43
CA GLU A 190 12.61 27.72 7.73
C GLU A 190 11.83 28.35 6.56
N TYR A 191 10.83 27.63 6.04
CA TYR A 191 9.94 28.11 4.96
C TYR A 191 8.55 28.52 5.47
N ARG A 192 8.35 28.59 6.78
CA ARG A 192 7.06 28.98 7.36
C ARG A 192 6.66 30.40 6.89
N GLY A 193 5.48 30.48 6.24
CA GLY A 193 5.01 31.72 5.59
C GLY A 193 5.64 32.01 4.22
N ARG A 194 6.46 31.10 3.70
CA ARG A 194 7.11 31.19 2.37
C ARG A 194 6.93 29.87 1.59
N GLN A 195 5.69 29.38 1.53
CA GLN A 195 5.35 28.07 0.96
C GLN A 195 5.75 27.97 -0.52
N GLU A 196 5.54 29.03 -1.31
CA GLU A 196 5.94 29.06 -2.71
C GLU A 196 7.44 28.81 -2.91
N GLU A 197 8.29 29.39 -2.05
CA GLU A 197 9.74 29.18 -2.11
C GLU A 197 10.09 27.71 -1.81
N TYR A 198 9.38 27.04 -0.88
CA TYR A 198 9.58 25.63 -0.62
C TYR A 198 9.12 24.76 -1.80
N VAL A 199 8.00 25.07 -2.42
CA VAL A 199 7.53 24.42 -3.65
C VAL A 199 8.58 24.54 -4.76
N ASP A 200 9.21 25.72 -4.89
CA ASP A 200 10.31 25.92 -5.83
C ASP A 200 11.53 25.04 -5.52
N VAL A 201 11.88 24.84 -4.26
CA VAL A 201 12.93 23.91 -3.84
C VAL A 201 12.57 22.47 -4.23
N VAL A 202 11.33 22.03 -3.96
CA VAL A 202 10.85 20.69 -4.34
C VAL A 202 10.98 20.46 -5.85
N ILE A 203 10.54 21.45 -6.66
CA ILE A 203 10.51 21.33 -8.12
C ILE A 203 11.88 21.49 -8.75
N ASN A 204 12.65 22.52 -8.34
CA ASN A 204 13.84 22.95 -9.06
C ASN A 204 15.15 22.39 -8.48
N GLU A 205 15.12 21.90 -7.24
CA GLU A 205 16.30 21.35 -6.58
C GLU A 205 16.17 19.85 -6.29
N MET A 206 15.12 19.43 -5.56
CA MET A 206 14.95 18.01 -5.19
C MET A 206 14.66 17.12 -6.39
N MET A 207 13.65 17.46 -7.19
CA MET A 207 13.13 16.63 -8.26
C MET A 207 14.14 16.29 -9.36
N PRO A 208 14.98 17.25 -9.83
CA PRO A 208 16.05 16.94 -10.79
C PRO A 208 17.05 15.92 -10.26
N LEU A 209 17.39 15.99 -8.97
CA LEU A 209 18.31 15.05 -8.34
C LEU A 209 17.68 13.66 -8.17
N VAL A 210 16.40 13.60 -7.75
CA VAL A 210 15.61 12.36 -7.68
C VAL A 210 15.57 11.67 -9.05
N ALA A 211 15.34 12.42 -10.11
CA ALA A 211 15.30 11.90 -11.46
C ALA A 211 16.69 11.46 -11.96
N THR A 212 17.75 12.24 -11.68
CA THR A 212 19.11 11.92 -12.10
C THR A 212 19.60 10.60 -11.49
N GLU A 213 19.26 10.33 -10.22
CA GLU A 213 19.63 9.10 -9.53
C GLU A 213 18.61 7.96 -9.74
N ASN A 214 17.51 8.21 -10.46
CA ASN A 214 16.41 7.26 -10.69
C ASN A 214 15.89 6.66 -9.36
N LEU A 215 15.46 7.54 -8.45
CA LEU A 215 15.12 7.17 -7.08
C LEU A 215 13.63 6.93 -6.83
N ALA A 216 12.73 7.41 -7.69
CA ALA A 216 11.30 7.34 -7.46
C ALA A 216 10.51 6.90 -8.71
N ASP A 217 9.51 6.04 -8.48
CA ASP A 217 8.50 5.63 -9.46
C ASP A 217 7.34 6.65 -9.51
N PHE A 218 7.03 7.27 -8.36
CA PHE A 218 5.90 8.18 -8.16
C PHE A 218 6.33 9.53 -7.60
N VAL A 219 5.50 10.54 -7.86
CA VAL A 219 5.52 11.86 -7.20
C VAL A 219 4.21 12.06 -6.47
N ASP A 220 4.28 12.56 -5.24
CA ASP A 220 3.14 12.70 -4.34
C ASP A 220 3.14 14.07 -3.65
N VAL A 221 1.94 14.53 -3.29
CA VAL A 221 1.74 15.81 -2.60
C VAL A 221 0.67 15.64 -1.54
N PHE A 222 0.88 16.21 -0.36
CA PHE A 222 -0.15 16.32 0.66
C PHE A 222 -1.03 17.55 0.36
N CYS A 223 -2.05 17.33 -0.49
CA CYS A 223 -2.99 18.35 -0.90
C CYS A 223 -4.15 18.42 0.10
N ASP A 224 -3.99 19.17 1.17
CA ASP A 224 -5.03 19.33 2.20
C ASP A 224 -4.96 20.68 2.90
N LYS A 225 -5.99 21.01 3.64
CA LYS A 225 -6.09 22.26 4.41
C LYS A 225 -4.93 22.38 5.40
N GLY A 226 -4.16 23.45 5.26
CA GLY A 226 -2.99 23.70 6.12
C GLY A 226 -1.68 23.08 5.62
N PHE A 227 -1.73 22.39 4.50
CA PHE A 227 -0.58 21.83 3.77
C PHE A 227 -0.47 22.48 2.38
N PHE A 228 -0.40 21.71 1.30
CA PHE A 228 -0.24 22.25 -0.05
C PHE A 228 -1.59 22.52 -0.72
N THR A 229 -1.67 23.62 -1.47
CA THR A 229 -2.86 24.01 -2.21
C THR A 229 -3.02 23.19 -3.49
N VAL A 230 -4.17 23.35 -4.18
CA VAL A 230 -4.38 22.75 -5.51
C VAL A 230 -3.35 23.29 -6.50
N GLU A 231 -3.05 24.60 -6.47
CA GLU A 231 -2.08 25.26 -7.33
C GLU A 231 -0.66 24.73 -7.10
N ASP A 232 -0.23 24.57 -5.85
CA ASP A 232 1.06 23.96 -5.51
C ASP A 232 1.14 22.52 -6.02
N THR A 233 0.05 21.76 -5.80
CA THR A 233 -0.09 20.37 -6.23
C THR A 233 0.05 20.27 -7.75
N GLU A 234 -0.67 21.10 -8.52
CA GLU A 234 -0.56 21.13 -9.98
C GLU A 234 0.88 21.36 -10.44
N ARG A 235 1.56 22.35 -9.85
CA ARG A 235 2.96 22.67 -10.19
C ARG A 235 3.89 21.47 -9.94
N ILE A 236 3.77 20.83 -8.79
CA ILE A 236 4.62 19.70 -8.40
C ILE A 236 4.34 18.48 -9.28
N LEU A 237 3.06 18.14 -9.51
CA LEU A 237 2.70 17.00 -10.37
C LEU A 237 3.17 17.19 -11.80
N MET A 238 2.97 18.38 -12.37
CA MET A 238 3.45 18.72 -13.73
C MET A 238 4.97 18.55 -13.85
N ALA A 239 5.72 18.96 -12.82
CA ALA A 239 7.16 18.78 -12.80
C ALA A 239 7.54 17.29 -12.70
N GLY A 240 6.90 16.51 -11.81
CA GLY A 240 7.14 15.07 -11.67
C GLY A 240 6.86 14.29 -12.96
N ILE A 241 5.76 14.59 -13.64
CA ILE A 241 5.39 13.97 -14.91
C ILE A 241 6.48 14.21 -15.98
N LYS A 242 7.08 15.40 -16.05
CA LYS A 242 8.19 15.69 -16.98
C LYS A 242 9.42 14.80 -16.75
N TYR A 243 9.62 14.32 -15.52
CA TYR A 243 10.68 13.39 -15.15
C TYR A 243 10.24 11.92 -15.21
N GLY A 244 9.03 11.62 -15.70
CA GLY A 244 8.52 10.27 -15.87
C GLY A 244 7.95 9.63 -14.59
N MET A 245 7.81 10.38 -13.50
CA MET A 245 7.14 9.91 -12.28
C MET A 245 5.62 9.97 -12.44
N ARG A 246 4.91 8.91 -12.01
CA ARG A 246 3.44 8.91 -12.03
C ARG A 246 2.89 9.65 -10.82
N PRO A 247 1.85 10.49 -10.97
CA PRO A 247 1.25 11.20 -9.85
C PRO A 247 0.51 10.29 -8.87
N LYS A 248 0.61 10.66 -7.59
CA LYS A 248 -0.26 10.22 -6.48
C LYS A 248 -0.57 11.44 -5.62
N ILE A 249 -1.60 11.37 -4.78
CA ILE A 249 -1.97 12.50 -3.91
C ILE A 249 -2.51 11.98 -2.58
N HIS A 250 -2.03 12.54 -1.45
CA HIS A 250 -2.77 12.52 -0.19
C HIS A 250 -3.87 13.57 -0.31
N ALA A 251 -5.12 13.17 -0.26
CA ALA A 251 -6.26 14.03 -0.56
C ALA A 251 -7.38 13.84 0.45
N ASN A 252 -7.99 14.95 0.86
CA ASN A 252 -9.22 14.94 1.64
C ASN A 252 -9.14 14.13 2.95
N GLU A 253 -8.00 14.16 3.64
CA GLU A 253 -7.85 13.55 4.97
C GLU A 253 -8.54 14.42 6.03
N MET A 254 -8.26 15.72 6.05
CA MET A 254 -8.75 16.65 7.07
C MET A 254 -9.88 17.55 6.58
N ALA A 255 -9.92 17.86 5.28
CA ALA A 255 -10.94 18.69 4.67
C ALA A 255 -11.14 18.35 3.19
N VAL A 256 -12.27 18.74 2.61
CA VAL A 256 -12.45 18.75 1.15
C VAL A 256 -11.51 19.79 0.57
N SER A 257 -10.46 19.33 -0.09
CA SER A 257 -9.31 20.18 -0.49
C SER A 257 -9.20 20.41 -2.00
N GLY A 258 -9.97 19.67 -2.83
CA GLY A 258 -9.81 19.64 -4.29
C GLY A 258 -8.73 18.67 -4.77
N GLY A 259 -8.07 17.94 -3.84
CA GLY A 259 -7.02 16.96 -4.15
C GLY A 259 -7.49 15.82 -5.06
N VAL A 260 -8.75 15.38 -4.90
CA VAL A 260 -9.34 14.35 -5.77
C VAL A 260 -9.44 14.85 -7.21
N GLN A 261 -10.02 16.03 -7.41
CA GLN A 261 -10.24 16.62 -8.73
C GLN A 261 -8.91 16.89 -9.44
N VAL A 262 -7.91 17.40 -8.73
CA VAL A 262 -6.58 17.63 -9.32
C VAL A 262 -5.87 16.33 -9.65
N GLY A 263 -6.06 15.29 -8.83
CA GLY A 263 -5.56 13.94 -9.11
C GLY A 263 -6.11 13.37 -10.41
N VAL A 264 -7.42 13.44 -10.60
CA VAL A 264 -8.08 13.01 -11.85
C VAL A 264 -7.59 13.83 -13.04
N LYS A 265 -7.49 15.15 -12.90
CA LYS A 265 -7.01 16.07 -13.95
C LYS A 265 -5.62 15.72 -14.46
N TYR A 266 -4.71 15.31 -13.59
CA TYR A 266 -3.33 14.96 -13.93
C TYR A 266 -3.08 13.46 -14.07
N GLY A 267 -4.13 12.63 -14.10
CA GLY A 267 -4.02 11.20 -14.31
C GLY A 267 -3.25 10.50 -13.19
N ALA A 268 -3.46 10.93 -11.95
CA ALA A 268 -2.89 10.25 -10.80
C ALA A 268 -3.32 8.79 -10.78
N ILE A 269 -2.38 7.88 -10.47
CA ILE A 269 -2.71 6.46 -10.37
C ILE A 269 -3.60 6.18 -9.17
N SER A 270 -3.41 6.95 -8.07
CA SER A 270 -4.31 6.92 -6.93
C SER A 270 -4.43 8.28 -6.25
N VAL A 271 -5.55 8.45 -5.54
CA VAL A 271 -5.78 9.49 -4.54
C VAL A 271 -6.08 8.78 -3.23
N ASP A 272 -5.33 9.12 -2.20
CA ASP A 272 -5.23 8.35 -0.99
C ASP A 272 -5.79 9.13 0.22
N HIS A 273 -6.27 8.48 1.28
CA HIS A 273 -7.00 8.94 2.47
C HIS A 273 -8.53 9.01 2.27
N LEU A 274 -9.07 10.13 1.82
CA LEU A 274 -10.47 10.29 1.43
C LEU A 274 -11.48 10.27 2.59
N GLU A 275 -11.06 10.58 3.83
CA GLU A 275 -11.94 10.64 4.99
C GLU A 275 -13.02 11.72 4.86
N GLN A 276 -12.68 12.82 4.18
CA GLN A 276 -13.56 13.98 3.94
C GLN A 276 -14.09 14.00 2.49
N MET A 277 -14.52 12.84 1.99
CA MET A 277 -15.03 12.71 0.63
C MET A 277 -16.52 12.77 0.56
N GLY A 278 -17.08 13.44 -0.46
CA GLY A 278 -18.51 13.56 -0.75
C GLY A 278 -18.86 13.08 -2.15
N MET A 279 -20.10 13.39 -2.55
CA MET A 279 -20.60 12.98 -3.88
C MET A 279 -19.89 13.69 -5.03
N GLU A 280 -19.37 14.90 -4.84
CA GLU A 280 -18.67 15.65 -5.88
C GLU A 280 -17.37 14.95 -6.25
N GLU A 281 -16.63 14.42 -5.26
CA GLU A 281 -15.40 13.67 -5.46
C GLU A 281 -15.68 12.30 -6.09
N ILE A 282 -16.78 11.63 -5.68
CA ILE A 282 -17.23 10.37 -6.29
C ILE A 282 -17.52 10.58 -7.78
N GLU A 283 -18.27 11.64 -8.13
CA GLU A 283 -18.58 11.98 -9.54
C GLU A 283 -17.30 12.32 -10.32
N ALA A 284 -16.34 13.03 -9.71
CA ALA A 284 -15.06 13.35 -10.37
C ALA A 284 -14.25 12.10 -10.71
N LEU A 285 -14.31 11.04 -9.89
CA LEU A 285 -13.61 9.78 -10.11
C LEU A 285 -14.27 8.88 -11.17
N LYS A 286 -15.56 9.06 -11.46
CA LYS A 286 -16.26 8.23 -12.45
C LYS A 286 -15.63 8.36 -13.83
N GLY A 287 -15.34 7.21 -14.43
CA GLY A 287 -14.73 7.15 -15.76
C GLY A 287 -13.25 7.53 -15.83
N SER A 288 -12.62 7.81 -14.67
CA SER A 288 -11.17 8.00 -14.58
C SER A 288 -10.47 6.65 -14.34
N GLU A 289 -9.15 6.63 -14.56
CA GLU A 289 -8.28 5.51 -14.21
C GLU A 289 -7.64 5.69 -12.81
N THR A 290 -8.02 6.72 -12.07
CA THR A 290 -7.50 7.02 -10.74
C THR A 290 -8.14 6.12 -9.70
N MET A 291 -7.32 5.39 -8.93
CA MET A 291 -7.76 4.50 -7.86
C MET A 291 -8.02 5.29 -6.56
N PRO A 292 -9.26 5.36 -6.05
CA PRO A 292 -9.48 5.82 -4.69
C PRO A 292 -8.94 4.79 -3.69
N THR A 293 -7.99 5.23 -2.86
CA THR A 293 -7.33 4.38 -1.86
C THR A 293 -7.64 4.86 -0.46
N VAL A 294 -8.31 4.03 0.31
CA VAL A 294 -8.72 4.31 1.69
C VAL A 294 -7.71 3.75 2.68
N LEU A 295 -7.48 4.46 3.79
CA LEU A 295 -6.45 4.13 4.79
C LEU A 295 -7.09 3.82 6.16
N PRO A 296 -7.65 2.60 6.34
CA PRO A 296 -8.40 2.25 7.55
C PRO A 296 -7.59 2.31 8.84
N GLY A 297 -6.25 2.11 8.75
CA GLY A 297 -5.35 2.20 9.89
C GLY A 297 -5.28 3.60 10.48
N CYS A 298 -5.16 4.62 9.62
CA CYS A 298 -5.16 6.03 10.00
C CYS A 298 -6.50 6.44 10.64
N ALA A 299 -7.61 6.16 9.95
CA ALA A 299 -8.95 6.49 10.46
C ALA A 299 -9.25 5.80 11.80
N PHE A 300 -8.79 4.56 12.00
CA PHE A 300 -8.90 3.85 13.27
C PHE A 300 -8.08 4.48 14.38
N PHE A 301 -6.78 4.74 14.12
CA PHE A 301 -5.86 5.22 15.13
C PHE A 301 -6.17 6.65 15.60
N LEU A 302 -6.61 7.50 14.68
CA LEU A 302 -6.97 8.89 14.96
C LEU A 302 -8.46 9.09 15.28
N ASN A 303 -9.28 8.03 15.19
CA ASN A 303 -10.73 8.11 15.34
C ASN A 303 -11.36 9.14 14.39
N LEU A 304 -10.94 9.12 13.11
CA LEU A 304 -11.46 10.01 12.07
C LEU A 304 -12.82 9.52 11.54
N PRO A 305 -13.57 10.38 10.81
CA PRO A 305 -14.67 9.95 9.97
C PRO A 305 -14.24 8.85 9.01
N LEU A 306 -15.20 8.05 8.55
CA LEU A 306 -14.94 6.98 7.59
C LEU A 306 -15.19 7.47 6.17
N SER A 307 -14.28 7.20 5.27
CA SER A 307 -14.48 7.41 3.83
C SER A 307 -15.76 6.70 3.34
N PRO A 308 -16.53 7.26 2.40
CA PRO A 308 -17.83 6.72 1.97
C PRO A 308 -17.66 5.52 1.00
N VAL A 309 -16.98 4.46 1.45
CA VAL A 309 -16.61 3.30 0.62
C VAL A 309 -17.82 2.64 -0.03
N ARG A 310 -18.95 2.51 0.70
CA ARG A 310 -20.15 1.89 0.15
C ARG A 310 -20.73 2.72 -1.00
N ASP A 311 -20.72 4.05 -0.87
CA ASP A 311 -21.20 4.95 -1.92
C ASP A 311 -20.27 4.92 -3.14
N MET A 312 -18.95 4.85 -2.94
CA MET A 312 -17.97 4.66 -4.02
C MET A 312 -18.24 3.37 -4.80
N ILE A 313 -18.38 2.23 -4.13
CA ILE A 313 -18.66 0.94 -4.76
C ILE A 313 -20.01 0.98 -5.49
N ASN A 314 -21.07 1.51 -4.86
CA ASN A 314 -22.40 1.63 -5.46
C ASN A 314 -22.40 2.57 -6.68
N ALA A 315 -21.51 3.55 -6.70
CA ALA A 315 -21.31 4.44 -7.84
C ALA A 315 -20.51 3.81 -9.00
N GLY A 316 -20.06 2.56 -8.84
CA GLY A 316 -19.30 1.82 -9.83
C GLY A 316 -17.78 2.01 -9.75
N LEU A 317 -17.27 2.67 -8.71
CA LEU A 317 -15.83 2.89 -8.54
C LEU A 317 -15.11 1.65 -8.04
N PRO A 318 -13.82 1.46 -8.40
CA PRO A 318 -12.91 0.59 -7.67
C PRO A 318 -12.59 1.21 -6.31
N VAL A 319 -12.16 0.39 -5.36
CA VAL A 319 -11.61 0.86 -4.08
C VAL A 319 -10.38 0.02 -3.74
N ALA A 320 -9.27 0.68 -3.39
CA ALA A 320 -8.11 0.05 -2.77
C ALA A 320 -8.08 0.39 -1.27
N MET A 321 -7.44 -0.47 -0.47
CA MET A 321 -7.21 -0.23 0.94
C MET A 321 -5.77 -0.56 1.33
N ALA A 322 -5.07 0.41 1.92
CA ALA A 322 -3.67 0.30 2.33
C ALA A 322 -3.50 0.60 3.81
N SER A 323 -2.31 0.29 4.36
CA SER A 323 -2.08 0.37 5.80
C SER A 323 -1.80 1.78 6.30
N ASP A 324 -1.22 2.62 5.47
CA ASP A 324 -0.60 3.89 5.89
C ASP A 324 0.45 3.69 6.99
N PHE A 325 1.22 2.60 6.91
CA PHE A 325 2.20 2.29 7.95
C PHE A 325 3.20 3.43 8.14
N ASN A 326 3.02 4.19 9.22
CA ASN A 326 3.81 5.35 9.58
C ASN A 326 3.91 5.51 11.11
N PRO A 327 4.87 6.29 11.63
CA PRO A 327 5.10 6.37 13.08
C PRO A 327 4.04 7.19 13.85
N GLY A 328 3.21 8.00 13.17
CA GLY A 328 2.39 9.01 13.82
C GLY A 328 0.90 8.74 13.87
N THR A 329 0.38 8.12 12.81
CA THR A 329 -1.07 8.00 12.59
C THR A 329 -1.52 6.58 12.29
N SER A 330 -0.59 5.66 11.95
CA SER A 330 -0.89 4.26 11.71
C SER A 330 0.35 3.38 11.89
N PRO A 331 0.79 3.11 13.14
CA PRO A 331 2.03 2.37 13.39
C PRO A 331 1.86 0.85 13.21
N SER A 332 1.26 0.42 12.10
CA SER A 332 1.01 -0.99 11.78
C SER A 332 0.89 -1.21 10.28
N GLY A 333 1.65 -2.16 9.74
CA GLY A 333 1.53 -2.64 8.36
C GLY A 333 0.73 -3.94 8.23
N ASN A 334 -0.16 -4.24 9.16
CA ASN A 334 -0.94 -5.48 9.19
C ASN A 334 -2.13 -5.44 8.23
N MET A 335 -1.93 -5.91 6.99
CA MET A 335 -2.99 -5.95 5.97
C MET A 335 -4.15 -6.92 6.33
N GLN A 336 -3.94 -7.90 7.19
CA GLN A 336 -5.04 -8.73 7.71
C GLN A 336 -5.96 -7.90 8.62
N PHE A 337 -5.39 -6.98 9.41
CA PHE A 337 -6.17 -6.01 10.18
C PHE A 337 -6.92 -5.03 9.26
N ILE A 338 -6.28 -4.58 8.17
CA ILE A 338 -6.94 -3.71 7.17
C ILE A 338 -8.17 -4.40 6.57
N MET A 339 -8.08 -5.70 6.20
CA MET A 339 -9.24 -6.47 5.76
C MET A 339 -10.34 -6.53 6.84
N SER A 340 -9.96 -6.72 8.10
CA SER A 340 -10.94 -6.74 9.21
C SER A 340 -11.61 -5.39 9.40
N ALA A 341 -10.86 -4.30 9.35
CA ALA A 341 -11.38 -2.94 9.41
C ALA A 341 -12.33 -2.64 8.23
N ALA A 342 -11.96 -3.07 7.01
CA ALA A 342 -12.80 -2.98 5.82
C ALA A 342 -14.19 -3.60 6.04
N CYS A 343 -14.23 -4.83 6.56
CA CYS A 343 -15.49 -5.52 6.82
C CYS A 343 -16.27 -4.90 7.99
N ILE A 344 -15.61 -4.65 9.12
CA ILE A 344 -16.27 -4.25 10.38
C ILE A 344 -16.72 -2.78 10.30
N ARG A 345 -15.83 -1.87 9.85
CA ARG A 345 -16.08 -0.43 9.90
C ARG A 345 -16.70 0.08 8.61
N TYR A 346 -16.21 -0.33 7.44
CA TYR A 346 -16.66 0.17 6.13
C TYR A 346 -17.74 -0.70 5.48
N LYS A 347 -18.15 -1.81 6.13
CA LYS A 347 -19.22 -2.72 5.68
C LYS A 347 -18.95 -3.33 4.31
N MET A 348 -17.70 -3.58 4.00
CA MET A 348 -17.32 -4.37 2.84
C MET A 348 -17.54 -5.86 3.10
N THR A 349 -17.89 -6.60 2.05
CA THR A 349 -17.85 -8.06 2.13
C THR A 349 -16.41 -8.56 2.19
N PRO A 350 -16.14 -9.79 2.65
CA PRO A 350 -14.79 -10.36 2.62
C PRO A 350 -14.16 -10.37 1.22
N GLU A 351 -14.95 -10.58 0.18
CA GLU A 351 -14.53 -10.54 -1.21
C GLU A 351 -14.12 -9.13 -1.66
N GLU A 352 -14.94 -8.13 -1.32
CA GLU A 352 -14.60 -6.72 -1.59
C GLU A 352 -13.32 -6.31 -0.88
N ALA A 353 -13.17 -6.68 0.40
CA ALA A 353 -11.96 -6.42 1.18
C ALA A 353 -10.73 -7.16 0.62
N PHE A 354 -10.90 -8.39 0.14
CA PHE A 354 -9.86 -9.14 -0.55
C PHE A 354 -9.37 -8.43 -1.81
N ASN A 355 -10.28 -8.06 -2.72
CA ASN A 355 -9.91 -7.35 -3.95
C ASN A 355 -9.28 -5.98 -3.64
N ALA A 356 -9.76 -5.28 -2.61
CA ALA A 356 -9.23 -3.99 -2.19
C ALA A 356 -7.79 -4.06 -1.65
N THR A 357 -7.38 -5.19 -1.06
CA THR A 357 -6.05 -5.36 -0.44
C THR A 357 -5.09 -6.21 -1.28
N THR A 358 -5.51 -6.66 -2.46
CA THR A 358 -4.69 -7.46 -3.37
C THR A 358 -4.63 -6.84 -4.77
N LEU A 359 -5.62 -7.05 -5.62
CA LEU A 359 -5.61 -6.62 -7.02
C LEU A 359 -5.67 -5.09 -7.16
N ASN A 360 -6.56 -4.43 -6.40
CA ASN A 360 -6.74 -2.98 -6.52
C ASN A 360 -5.55 -2.20 -5.93
N THR A 361 -4.97 -2.66 -4.82
CA THR A 361 -3.70 -2.09 -4.33
C THR A 361 -2.53 -2.38 -5.26
N ALA A 362 -2.49 -3.55 -5.91
CA ALA A 362 -1.50 -3.81 -6.96
C ALA A 362 -1.66 -2.84 -8.14
N TYR A 363 -2.89 -2.47 -8.50
CA TYR A 363 -3.16 -1.43 -9.51
C TYR A 363 -2.65 -0.07 -9.05
N ALA A 364 -2.98 0.34 -7.81
CA ALA A 364 -2.52 1.60 -7.23
C ALA A 364 -0.98 1.72 -7.12
N MET A 365 -0.27 0.59 -7.19
CA MET A 365 1.19 0.51 -7.24
C MET A 365 1.76 0.34 -8.66
N ASP A 366 0.92 0.31 -9.71
CA ASP A 366 1.34 0.02 -11.08
C ASP A 366 2.02 -1.34 -11.25
N VAL A 367 1.51 -2.37 -10.57
CA VAL A 367 2.04 -3.74 -10.63
C VAL A 367 0.95 -4.80 -10.83
N SER A 368 -0.30 -4.42 -11.08
CA SER A 368 -1.41 -5.38 -11.22
C SER A 368 -1.29 -6.29 -12.43
N HIS A 369 -0.49 -5.92 -13.43
CA HIS A 369 -0.17 -6.80 -14.56
C HIS A 369 0.76 -7.97 -14.18
N GLU A 370 1.46 -7.88 -13.05
CA GLU A 370 2.39 -8.91 -12.56
C GLU A 370 1.97 -9.54 -11.22
N LEU A 371 1.19 -8.84 -10.40
CA LEU A 371 0.83 -9.22 -9.03
C LEU A 371 -0.68 -9.09 -8.76
N GLY A 372 -1.11 -9.41 -7.53
CA GLY A 372 -2.45 -9.14 -7.01
C GLY A 372 -3.52 -10.17 -7.37
N SER A 373 -3.22 -11.17 -8.17
CA SER A 373 -4.16 -12.26 -8.54
C SER A 373 -3.44 -13.58 -8.81
N ILE A 374 -4.17 -14.70 -8.76
CA ILE A 374 -3.72 -16.00 -9.23
C ILE A 374 -4.03 -16.08 -10.73
N THR A 375 -3.02 -15.77 -11.54
CA THR A 375 -3.14 -15.73 -13.02
C THR A 375 -1.89 -16.37 -13.62
N LYS A 376 -2.07 -17.27 -14.61
CA LYS A 376 -0.94 -17.89 -15.32
C LYS A 376 -0.05 -16.81 -15.94
N GLY A 377 1.26 -16.94 -15.73
CA GLY A 377 2.27 -15.99 -16.20
C GLY A 377 2.62 -14.86 -15.24
N LYS A 378 1.78 -14.54 -14.25
CA LYS A 378 2.12 -13.58 -13.18
C LYS A 378 3.20 -14.15 -12.24
N ILE A 379 3.87 -13.25 -11.55
CA ILE A 379 4.87 -13.60 -10.52
C ILE A 379 4.16 -14.36 -9.40
N ALA A 380 4.77 -15.45 -8.95
CA ALA A 380 4.23 -16.29 -7.90
C ALA A 380 4.54 -15.69 -6.51
N ASN A 381 3.77 -14.65 -6.16
CA ASN A 381 3.70 -14.07 -4.84
C ASN A 381 2.41 -14.54 -4.18
N VAL A 382 2.50 -15.55 -3.31
CA VAL A 382 1.33 -16.17 -2.69
C VAL A 382 1.53 -16.43 -1.20
N ILE A 383 0.41 -16.41 -0.48
CA ILE A 383 0.29 -16.80 0.92
C ILE A 383 -0.30 -18.21 0.99
N ILE A 384 0.22 -19.04 1.89
CA ILE A 384 -0.44 -20.23 2.40
C ILE A 384 -0.87 -19.91 3.83
N THR A 385 -2.15 -20.06 4.13
CA THR A 385 -2.68 -19.77 5.45
C THR A 385 -2.59 -21.02 6.36
N LYS A 386 -2.64 -20.80 7.67
CA LYS A 386 -3.05 -21.83 8.62
C LYS A 386 -4.43 -22.38 8.21
N PRO A 387 -4.76 -23.64 8.52
CA PRO A 387 -6.08 -24.20 8.20
C PRO A 387 -7.20 -23.29 8.74
N MET A 388 -8.13 -22.91 7.87
CA MET A 388 -9.30 -22.08 8.19
C MET A 388 -10.49 -22.47 7.30
N ASN A 389 -11.71 -22.06 7.69
CA ASN A 389 -12.93 -22.52 7.04
C ASN A 389 -13.15 -21.98 5.64
N GLY A 390 -12.74 -20.74 5.37
CA GLY A 390 -12.86 -20.05 4.09
C GLY A 390 -12.18 -18.69 4.19
N LEU A 391 -12.17 -17.93 3.08
CA LEU A 391 -11.62 -16.58 3.03
C LEU A 391 -12.22 -15.67 4.12
N GLU A 392 -13.52 -15.84 4.38
CA GLU A 392 -14.32 -15.06 5.34
C GLU A 392 -13.75 -15.14 6.77
N PHE A 393 -13.04 -16.23 7.09
CA PHE A 393 -12.44 -16.40 8.40
C PHE A 393 -11.29 -15.43 8.67
N MET A 394 -10.57 -14.97 7.63
CA MET A 394 -9.44 -14.06 7.79
C MET A 394 -9.86 -12.70 8.37
N PRO A 395 -10.80 -11.95 7.79
CA PRO A 395 -11.26 -10.70 8.39
C PRO A 395 -12.10 -10.90 9.67
N TYR A 396 -12.77 -12.05 9.82
CA TYR A 396 -13.56 -12.35 11.03
C TYR A 396 -12.68 -12.54 12.26
N TYR A 397 -11.59 -13.28 12.13
CA TYR A 397 -10.72 -13.64 13.26
C TYR A 397 -9.55 -12.67 13.36
N TYR A 398 -9.85 -11.41 13.64
CA TYR A 398 -8.89 -10.31 13.70
C TYR A 398 -7.88 -10.46 14.85
N GLY A 399 -6.73 -9.81 14.71
CA GLY A 399 -5.70 -9.72 15.75
C GLY A 399 -4.73 -10.89 15.83
N ALA A 400 -4.94 -11.98 15.05
CA ALA A 400 -4.00 -13.10 15.00
C ALA A 400 -3.50 -13.32 13.56
N ASN A 401 -2.18 -13.54 13.43
CA ASN A 401 -1.59 -13.86 12.13
C ASN A 401 -2.07 -15.24 11.63
N LYS A 402 -2.78 -15.25 10.50
CA LYS A 402 -3.28 -16.44 9.81
C LYS A 402 -2.33 -16.96 8.73
N VAL A 403 -1.27 -16.24 8.43
CA VAL A 403 -0.26 -16.64 7.45
C VAL A 403 0.63 -17.73 8.05
N GLU A 404 0.74 -18.86 7.37
CA GLU A 404 1.65 -19.95 7.67
C GLU A 404 2.94 -19.79 6.86
N LYS A 405 2.81 -19.60 5.54
CA LYS A 405 3.94 -19.46 4.63
C LYS A 405 3.74 -18.30 3.65
N VAL A 406 4.84 -17.67 3.29
CA VAL A 406 4.85 -16.67 2.21
C VAL A 406 5.85 -17.09 1.14
N ILE A 407 5.39 -17.12 -0.09
CA ILE A 407 6.19 -17.38 -1.28
C ILE A 407 6.29 -16.07 -2.05
N ILE A 408 7.50 -15.62 -2.31
CA ILE A 408 7.79 -14.41 -3.08
C ILE A 408 8.71 -14.78 -4.24
N ASN A 409 8.40 -14.29 -5.43
CA ASN A 409 9.15 -14.62 -6.65
C ASN A 409 9.30 -16.14 -6.86
N GLY A 410 8.28 -16.91 -6.46
CA GLY A 410 8.28 -18.37 -6.53
C GLY A 410 9.23 -19.07 -5.54
N LYS A 411 9.71 -18.38 -4.53
CA LYS A 411 10.58 -18.95 -3.48
C LYS A 411 9.88 -18.88 -2.13
N LEU A 412 9.92 -19.96 -1.36
CA LEU A 412 9.49 -19.94 0.04
C LEU A 412 10.39 -18.96 0.80
N THR A 413 9.82 -17.87 1.27
CA THR A 413 10.53 -16.76 1.92
C THR A 413 10.28 -16.74 3.42
N ILE A 414 9.04 -17.01 3.84
CA ILE A 414 8.63 -17.08 5.25
C ILE A 414 7.99 -18.45 5.51
N ASP A 415 8.32 -19.00 6.65
CA ASP A 415 7.71 -20.18 7.28
C ASP A 415 7.49 -19.82 8.75
N ASN A 416 6.24 -19.41 9.11
CA ASN A 416 5.87 -18.89 10.45
C ASN A 416 5.67 -20.01 11.47
#